data_220a90a90c9cea4562f2253684bea2a1
#
_entry.id   220a90a90c9cea4562f2253684bea2a1
#
_cell.length_a   1.000
_cell.length_b   1.000
_cell.length_c   1.000
_cell.angle_alpha   90.00
_cell.angle_beta   90.00
_cell.angle_gamma   90.00
#
_symmetry.space_group_name_H-M   'P 1'
#
loop_
_entity.id
_entity.type
_entity.pdbx_description
1 polymer ?
#
loop_
_entity_poly.entity_id
_entity_poly.type
_entity_poly.pdbx_seq_one_letter_code
_entity_poly.pdbx_strand_id
1 'polypeptide(L)'
;MRTSLDARSAEFKANAERMRDLVDDLRARTATVSRGGSDDARRKHQERGKLLPRERINALVDPGSAVLELSPLAAFGMYGGDVPSAGIVTCVGRIAGRECVIVANDATVKGGTYYPLTVKKHLRAQEIAQQNRLPCIYLVDSGGAFLPEQDDVFPDRDHFGRIFYNQANLSAQGIPQIAVVMGSCTAGGAYVPAMSDETIIVRNQGTIFLGGPPLVKAATGEEVSAEELGGGDVHTRISGVADHLAESDAHALHLARRIVAKLNGVKSVALDIRPPAEPAYDPEELYGVIPFDTRKPYDVHEVIARIVDASVLDEFKARYGTTLVTGFARIHGYPVGIVANNGILFSESALKGAHFVELCAQRGIPLLFLQNITGFMVGRKYEQEGIARNGAKMVTAVACARVPRFTVIIGGSFGAGNYGMCGRAYSPRFLWMWPNARISVMGGEQAASVLATVRKDGMKAAGKTWTAEQEEAFKAPIREQYETQGHPYYATARLWDDGVIDPAQTRRVLGLALSASLNAPIDKTEFGVFRM
;
A
#
# COMPACT_ATOMS: atom_id res chain seq x y z
N MET A 1 21.65 -17.43 -10.54
CA MET A 1 21.76 -16.68 -11.83
C MET A 1 23.14 -16.03 -11.92
N ARG A 2 23.65 -15.84 -13.15
CA ARG A 2 24.88 -15.06 -13.36
C ARG A 2 24.50 -13.73 -13.96
N THR A 3 25.07 -12.63 -13.45
CA THR A 3 24.83 -11.30 -14.01
C THR A 3 25.55 -11.14 -15.36
N SER A 4 24.91 -10.49 -16.31
CA SER A 4 25.49 -10.02 -17.57
C SER A 4 25.83 -8.51 -17.51
N LEU A 5 25.50 -7.84 -16.41
CA LEU A 5 25.74 -6.41 -16.24
C LEU A 5 27.19 -6.13 -15.89
N ASP A 6 27.74 -5.12 -16.56
CA ASP A 6 29.01 -4.53 -16.17
C ASP A 6 28.77 -3.26 -15.32
N ALA A 7 28.88 -3.40 -14.01
CA ALA A 7 28.72 -2.28 -13.07
C ALA A 7 29.75 -1.14 -13.27
N ARG A 8 30.80 -1.36 -14.08
CA ARG A 8 31.82 -0.34 -14.41
C ARG A 8 31.47 0.44 -15.67
N SER A 9 30.50 -0.04 -16.46
CA SER A 9 30.10 0.62 -17.71
C SER A 9 29.57 2.04 -17.47
N ALA A 10 29.76 2.92 -18.44
CA ALA A 10 29.26 4.29 -18.35
C ALA A 10 27.73 4.33 -18.29
N GLU A 11 27.06 3.42 -19.00
CA GLU A 11 25.59 3.30 -18.99
C GLU A 11 25.06 2.90 -17.62
N PHE A 12 25.62 1.86 -17.00
CA PHE A 12 25.25 1.43 -15.64
C PHE A 12 25.40 2.57 -14.63
N LYS A 13 26.54 3.28 -14.67
CA LYS A 13 26.81 4.40 -13.77
C LYS A 13 25.80 5.54 -13.95
N ALA A 14 25.49 5.90 -15.19
CA ALA A 14 24.53 6.96 -15.50
C ALA A 14 23.10 6.57 -15.02
N ASN A 15 22.68 5.31 -15.23
CA ASN A 15 21.41 4.80 -14.71
C ASN A 15 21.39 4.84 -13.18
N ALA A 16 22.47 4.40 -12.54
CA ALA A 16 22.58 4.36 -11.07
C ALA A 16 22.56 5.77 -10.46
N GLU A 17 23.23 6.74 -11.06
CA GLU A 17 23.20 8.14 -10.63
C GLU A 17 21.77 8.69 -10.69
N ARG A 18 21.10 8.50 -11.82
CA ARG A 18 19.71 8.95 -12.00
C ARG A 18 18.75 8.30 -11.00
N MET A 19 18.88 7.01 -10.75
CA MET A 19 18.04 6.33 -9.76
C MET A 19 18.33 6.82 -8.35
N ARG A 20 19.59 7.10 -8.00
CA ARG A 20 19.93 7.71 -6.69
C ARG A 20 19.27 9.05 -6.51
N ASP A 21 19.27 9.92 -7.53
CA ASP A 21 18.55 11.20 -7.47
C ASP A 21 17.08 11.01 -7.13
N LEU A 22 16.42 10.03 -7.75
CA LEU A 22 15.01 9.70 -7.48
C LEU A 22 14.81 9.16 -6.06
N VAL A 23 15.73 8.32 -5.58
CA VAL A 23 15.69 7.76 -4.22
C VAL A 23 15.94 8.84 -3.18
N ASP A 24 16.86 9.75 -3.42
CA ASP A 24 17.16 10.85 -2.49
C ASP A 24 16.01 11.86 -2.43
N ASP A 25 15.36 12.16 -3.57
CA ASP A 25 14.11 12.93 -3.59
C ASP A 25 12.99 12.23 -2.80
N LEU A 26 12.81 10.92 -2.98
CA LEU A 26 11.86 10.11 -2.21
C LEU A 26 12.13 10.18 -0.71
N ARG A 27 13.38 10.03 -0.30
CA ARG A 27 13.81 10.11 1.11
C ARG A 27 13.55 11.49 1.70
N ALA A 28 13.88 12.56 0.97
CA ALA A 28 13.64 13.94 1.39
C ALA A 28 12.15 14.24 1.58
N ARG A 29 11.30 13.83 0.63
CA ARG A 29 9.84 13.98 0.73
C ARG A 29 9.26 13.18 1.88
N THR A 30 9.67 11.92 2.03
CA THR A 30 9.24 11.06 3.14
C THR A 30 9.65 11.65 4.48
N ALA A 31 10.88 12.14 4.63
CA ALA A 31 11.34 12.81 5.84
C ALA A 31 10.50 14.06 6.16
N THR A 32 10.13 14.83 5.15
CA THR A 32 9.29 16.03 5.31
C THR A 32 7.89 15.67 5.82
N VAL A 33 7.19 14.75 5.15
CA VAL A 33 5.83 14.36 5.57
C VAL A 33 5.81 13.61 6.90
N SER A 34 6.90 12.92 7.24
CA SER A 34 7.06 12.20 8.51
C SER A 34 7.12 13.11 9.73
N ARG A 35 7.40 14.39 9.54
CA ARG A 35 7.34 15.39 10.63
C ARG A 35 5.90 15.62 11.11
N GLY A 36 4.89 15.33 10.28
CA GLY A 36 3.48 15.61 10.61
C GLY A 36 3.12 17.10 10.47
N GLY A 37 2.40 17.64 11.43
CA GLY A 37 1.95 19.03 11.43
C GLY A 37 3.07 20.06 11.59
N SER A 38 2.70 21.35 11.64
CA SER A 38 3.65 22.45 11.80
C SER A 38 4.46 22.36 13.11
N ASP A 39 5.60 23.02 13.15
CA ASP A 39 6.46 23.04 14.34
C ASP A 39 5.70 23.55 15.58
N ASP A 40 4.83 24.55 15.42
CA ASP A 40 3.99 25.07 16.51
C ASP A 40 2.94 24.04 16.98
N ALA A 41 2.30 23.33 16.06
CA ALA A 41 1.33 22.29 16.39
C ALA A 41 2.02 21.13 17.14
N ARG A 42 3.19 20.69 16.68
CA ARG A 42 3.99 19.64 17.34
C ARG A 42 4.46 20.08 18.73
N ARG A 43 4.99 21.30 18.87
CA ARG A 43 5.39 21.84 20.15
C ARG A 43 4.22 21.86 21.14
N LYS A 44 3.06 22.40 20.77
CA LYS A 44 1.86 22.42 21.60
C LYS A 44 1.37 21.03 21.98
N HIS A 45 1.53 20.06 21.11
CA HIS A 45 1.17 18.66 21.37
C HIS A 45 2.10 18.06 22.44
N GLN A 46 3.41 18.24 22.32
CA GLN A 46 4.41 17.75 23.27
C GLN A 46 4.37 18.48 24.62
N GLU A 47 4.08 19.79 24.65
CA GLU A 47 3.88 20.56 25.89
C GLU A 47 2.71 20.02 26.74
N ARG A 48 1.74 19.32 26.11
CA ARG A 48 0.65 18.61 26.81
C ARG A 48 1.06 17.22 27.33
N GLY A 49 2.33 16.85 27.24
CA GLY A 49 2.86 15.55 27.67
C GLY A 49 2.56 14.40 26.70
N LYS A 50 2.16 14.70 25.45
CA LYS A 50 1.82 13.69 24.45
C LYS A 50 3.02 13.37 23.56
N LEU A 51 3.18 12.10 23.23
CA LEU A 51 4.11 11.63 22.20
C LEU A 51 3.56 11.88 20.80
N LEU A 52 4.44 12.16 19.83
CA LEU A 52 4.07 12.23 18.41
C LEU A 52 3.70 10.82 17.89
N PRO A 53 2.89 10.69 16.80
CA PRO A 53 2.41 9.39 16.34
C PRO A 53 3.50 8.35 16.10
N ARG A 54 4.60 8.71 15.45
CA ARG A 54 5.71 7.78 15.20
C ARG A 54 6.52 7.48 16.47
N GLU A 55 6.57 8.38 17.43
CA GLU A 55 7.13 8.13 18.77
C GLU A 55 6.27 7.12 19.53
N ARG A 56 4.92 7.27 19.47
CA ARG A 56 3.96 6.29 20.02
C ARG A 56 4.16 4.90 19.41
N ILE A 57 4.29 4.82 18.08
CA ILE A 57 4.53 3.56 17.37
C ILE A 57 5.87 2.94 17.80
N ASN A 58 6.94 3.72 17.84
CA ASN A 58 8.27 3.24 18.24
C ASN A 58 8.30 2.73 19.69
N ALA A 59 7.54 3.36 20.60
CA ALA A 59 7.42 2.90 21.99
C ALA A 59 6.51 1.66 22.14
N LEU A 60 5.59 1.44 21.20
CA LEU A 60 4.66 0.32 21.20
C LEU A 60 5.27 -0.97 20.66
N VAL A 61 6.05 -0.89 19.57
CA VAL A 61 6.65 -2.07 18.92
C VAL A 61 7.80 -2.67 19.73
N ASP A 62 8.17 -3.89 19.40
CA ASP A 62 9.31 -4.55 20.05
C ASP A 62 10.62 -3.83 19.73
N PRO A 63 11.48 -3.57 20.71
CA PRO A 63 12.76 -2.91 20.50
C PRO A 63 13.58 -3.59 19.41
N GLY A 64 14.11 -2.80 18.47
CA GLY A 64 14.92 -3.30 17.35
C GLY A 64 14.14 -4.07 16.27
N SER A 65 12.81 -4.22 16.40
CA SER A 65 12.01 -4.83 15.34
C SER A 65 11.77 -3.85 14.17
N ALA A 66 11.70 -4.40 12.96
CA ALA A 66 11.38 -3.61 11.79
C ALA A 66 9.90 -3.20 11.79
N VAL A 67 9.63 -2.00 11.31
CA VAL A 67 8.28 -1.49 11.05
C VAL A 67 8.11 -1.31 9.54
N LEU A 68 7.00 -1.82 9.01
CA LEU A 68 6.59 -1.60 7.63
C LEU A 68 5.53 -0.49 7.62
N GLU A 69 5.97 0.75 7.43
CA GLU A 69 5.05 1.88 7.28
C GLU A 69 4.36 1.83 5.92
N LEU A 70 3.04 2.06 5.90
CA LEU A 70 2.20 1.98 4.72
C LEU A 70 1.85 3.39 4.23
N SER A 71 2.03 3.63 2.94
CA SER A 71 1.64 4.87 2.25
C SER A 71 2.04 6.15 2.99
N PRO A 72 3.33 6.35 3.33
CA PRO A 72 3.76 7.57 4.05
C PRO A 72 3.46 8.85 3.26
N LEU A 73 3.44 8.79 1.92
CA LEU A 73 3.12 9.91 1.03
C LEU A 73 1.63 10.02 0.67
N ALA A 74 0.72 9.37 1.40
CA ALA A 74 -0.71 9.55 1.19
C ALA A 74 -1.10 11.03 1.33
N ALA A 75 -1.97 11.52 0.43
CA ALA A 75 -2.40 12.93 0.30
C ALA A 75 -1.26 13.91 -0.06
N PHE A 76 -0.08 13.44 -0.47
CA PHE A 76 1.02 14.31 -0.85
C PHE A 76 0.62 15.29 -1.98
N GLY A 77 0.80 16.60 -1.72
CA GLY A 77 0.42 17.66 -2.66
C GLY A 77 -1.09 17.87 -2.84
N MET A 78 -1.92 17.19 -2.03
CA MET A 78 -3.37 17.39 -1.99
C MET A 78 -3.78 18.24 -0.78
N TYR A 79 -5.02 18.74 -0.78
CA TYR A 79 -5.54 19.59 0.31
C TYR A 79 -4.65 20.79 0.64
N GLY A 80 -4.06 21.42 -0.40
CA GLY A 80 -3.13 22.54 -0.23
C GLY A 80 -1.77 22.16 0.38
N GLY A 81 -1.45 20.87 0.48
CA GLY A 81 -0.23 20.37 1.13
C GLY A 81 -0.31 20.26 2.66
N ASP A 82 -1.48 20.54 3.24
CA ASP A 82 -1.69 20.72 4.69
C ASP A 82 -1.99 19.41 5.45
N VAL A 83 -2.10 18.26 4.76
CA VAL A 83 -2.49 16.98 5.36
C VAL A 83 -1.45 15.89 5.07
N PRO A 84 -0.20 16.05 5.57
CA PRO A 84 0.87 15.09 5.36
C PRO A 84 0.47 13.70 5.89
N SER A 85 0.89 12.66 5.16
CA SER A 85 0.54 11.25 5.45
C SER A 85 -0.97 11.01 5.59
N ALA A 86 -1.83 11.86 4.98
CA ALA A 86 -3.28 11.87 5.15
C ALA A 86 -3.72 12.02 6.63
N GLY A 87 -2.92 12.68 7.49
CA GLY A 87 -3.24 12.89 8.91
C GLY A 87 -3.28 11.62 9.77
N ILE A 88 -2.79 10.49 9.24
CA ILE A 88 -2.80 9.20 9.94
C ILE A 88 -1.59 8.35 9.54
N VAL A 89 -0.94 7.75 10.52
CA VAL A 89 0.17 6.81 10.28
C VAL A 89 -0.36 5.39 10.39
N THR A 90 -0.12 4.58 9.37
CA THR A 90 -0.50 3.16 9.34
C THR A 90 0.73 2.30 9.09
N CYS A 91 0.89 1.22 9.80
CA CYS A 91 2.03 0.32 9.64
C CYS A 91 1.72 -1.11 10.08
N VAL A 92 2.57 -2.04 9.70
CA VAL A 92 2.68 -3.35 10.31
C VAL A 92 3.93 -3.36 11.19
N GLY A 93 3.76 -3.70 12.46
CA GLY A 93 4.84 -3.77 13.44
C GLY A 93 4.68 -4.97 14.37
N ARG A 94 5.77 -5.38 15.00
CA ARG A 94 5.74 -6.49 15.97
C ARG A 94 5.59 -5.95 17.38
N ILE A 95 4.57 -6.43 18.10
CA ILE A 95 4.25 -6.06 19.47
C ILE A 95 4.20 -7.35 20.31
N ALA A 96 5.03 -7.44 21.33
CA ALA A 96 5.11 -8.63 22.19
C ALA A 96 5.24 -9.95 21.38
N GLY A 97 6.07 -9.92 20.35
CA GLY A 97 6.32 -11.05 19.45
C GLY A 97 5.27 -11.27 18.33
N ARG A 98 4.16 -10.50 18.30
CA ARG A 98 3.07 -10.64 17.31
C ARG A 98 3.08 -9.50 16.30
N GLU A 99 2.88 -9.83 15.05
CA GLU A 99 2.67 -8.85 13.99
C GLU A 99 1.26 -8.27 14.10
N CYS A 100 1.16 -6.94 14.16
CA CYS A 100 -0.07 -6.19 14.32
C CYS A 100 -0.14 -5.08 13.27
N VAL A 101 -1.35 -4.72 12.85
CA VAL A 101 -1.60 -3.46 12.14
C VAL A 101 -1.77 -2.37 13.20
N ILE A 102 -1.06 -1.27 13.04
CA ILE A 102 -1.13 -0.10 13.92
C ILE A 102 -1.68 1.06 13.11
N VAL A 103 -2.70 1.73 13.64
CA VAL A 103 -3.35 2.90 13.04
C VAL A 103 -3.27 4.03 14.06
N ALA A 104 -2.47 5.06 13.77
CA ALA A 104 -2.22 6.16 14.69
C ALA A 104 -2.65 7.49 14.09
N ASN A 105 -3.63 8.18 14.68
CA ASN A 105 -4.00 9.52 14.29
C ASN A 105 -2.87 10.50 14.58
N ASP A 106 -2.68 11.48 13.70
CA ASP A 106 -1.77 12.61 13.91
C ASP A 106 -2.56 13.87 14.27
N ALA A 107 -2.74 14.11 15.57
CA ALA A 107 -3.45 15.29 16.06
C ALA A 107 -2.71 16.60 15.76
N THR A 108 -1.44 16.57 15.37
CA THR A 108 -0.69 17.74 14.93
C THR A 108 -1.09 18.17 13.52
N VAL A 109 -1.74 17.28 12.77
CA VAL A 109 -2.28 17.53 11.42
C VAL A 109 -3.78 17.79 11.54
N LYS A 110 -4.19 19.04 11.44
CA LYS A 110 -5.61 19.45 11.48
C LYS A 110 -6.41 18.83 12.65
N GLY A 111 -5.78 18.65 13.82
CA GLY A 111 -6.42 18.06 15.00
C GLY A 111 -6.78 16.57 14.86
N GLY A 112 -6.12 15.83 13.97
CA GLY A 112 -6.44 14.44 13.69
C GLY A 112 -7.76 14.24 12.94
N THR A 113 -8.24 15.26 12.27
CA THR A 113 -9.50 15.24 11.50
C THR A 113 -9.39 14.31 10.28
N TYR A 114 -10.45 13.57 9.99
CA TYR A 114 -10.52 12.65 8.85
C TYR A 114 -10.94 13.37 7.58
N TYR A 115 -10.03 13.46 6.64
CA TYR A 115 -10.26 13.81 5.23
C TYR A 115 -10.62 12.56 4.41
N PRO A 116 -11.08 12.68 3.16
CA PRO A 116 -11.40 11.52 2.32
C PRO A 116 -10.26 10.51 2.21
N LEU A 117 -9.02 10.98 2.04
CA LEU A 117 -7.85 10.09 1.97
C LEU A 117 -7.42 9.55 3.34
N THR A 118 -7.75 10.22 4.45
CA THR A 118 -7.58 9.65 5.79
C THR A 118 -8.44 8.42 5.97
N VAL A 119 -9.72 8.50 5.56
CA VAL A 119 -10.66 7.38 5.56
C VAL A 119 -10.15 6.24 4.69
N LYS A 120 -9.78 6.54 3.44
CA LYS A 120 -9.27 5.53 2.50
C LYS A 120 -8.02 4.81 3.03
N LYS A 121 -7.11 5.54 3.69
CA LYS A 121 -5.91 4.96 4.30
C LYS A 121 -6.24 4.07 5.49
N HIS A 122 -7.17 4.48 6.35
CA HIS A 122 -7.65 3.66 7.47
C HIS A 122 -8.31 2.37 6.96
N LEU A 123 -9.20 2.47 5.97
CA LEU A 123 -9.84 1.30 5.36
C LEU A 123 -8.82 0.33 4.75
N ARG A 124 -7.76 0.85 4.10
CA ARG A 124 -6.68 0.00 3.59
C ARG A 124 -5.93 -0.72 4.70
N ALA A 125 -5.66 -0.06 5.83
CA ALA A 125 -5.05 -0.71 6.98
C ALA A 125 -5.91 -1.84 7.53
N GLN A 126 -7.22 -1.64 7.64
CA GLN A 126 -8.17 -2.68 8.05
C GLN A 126 -8.26 -3.83 7.03
N GLU A 127 -8.21 -3.54 5.73
CA GLU A 127 -8.16 -4.56 4.68
C GLU A 127 -6.89 -5.43 4.82
N ILE A 128 -5.73 -4.82 5.07
CA ILE A 128 -4.48 -5.54 5.33
C ILE A 128 -4.60 -6.39 6.58
N ALA A 129 -5.20 -5.87 7.64
CA ALA A 129 -5.44 -6.63 8.87
C ALA A 129 -6.34 -7.84 8.60
N GLN A 130 -7.42 -7.67 7.87
CA GLN A 130 -8.35 -8.74 7.52
C GLN A 130 -7.68 -9.83 6.67
N GLN A 131 -7.05 -9.43 5.58
CA GLN A 131 -6.42 -10.36 4.64
C GLN A 131 -5.29 -11.17 5.27
N ASN A 132 -4.60 -10.61 6.26
CA ASN A 132 -3.45 -11.22 6.91
C ASN A 132 -3.75 -11.68 8.36
N ARG A 133 -5.00 -11.53 8.84
CA ARG A 133 -5.45 -11.87 10.21
C ARG A 133 -4.58 -11.25 11.31
N LEU A 134 -4.25 -9.96 11.15
CA LEU A 134 -3.42 -9.22 12.09
C LEU A 134 -4.29 -8.44 13.09
N PRO A 135 -4.02 -8.51 14.40
CA PRO A 135 -4.65 -7.63 15.37
C PRO A 135 -4.52 -6.17 14.97
N CYS A 136 -5.58 -5.37 15.18
CA CYS A 136 -5.57 -3.93 14.95
C CYS A 136 -5.35 -3.19 16.26
N ILE A 137 -4.39 -2.27 16.29
CA ILE A 137 -4.13 -1.37 17.40
C ILE A 137 -4.40 0.06 16.94
N TYR A 138 -5.43 0.69 17.48
CA TYR A 138 -5.84 2.05 17.17
C TYR A 138 -5.31 3.01 18.23
N LEU A 139 -4.35 3.86 17.88
CA LEU A 139 -3.86 4.95 18.73
C LEU A 139 -4.68 6.22 18.39
N VAL A 140 -5.76 6.43 19.15
CA VAL A 140 -6.81 7.38 18.82
C VAL A 140 -6.51 8.76 19.38
N ASP A 141 -6.46 9.77 18.50
CA ASP A 141 -6.33 11.18 18.85
C ASP A 141 -6.92 12.00 17.69
N SER A 142 -8.27 12.05 17.59
CA SER A 142 -8.98 12.53 16.40
C SER A 142 -10.12 13.47 16.74
N GLY A 143 -10.21 14.55 15.94
CA GLY A 143 -11.33 15.49 15.96
C GLY A 143 -12.59 15.05 15.21
N GLY A 144 -12.61 13.85 14.62
CA GLY A 144 -13.74 13.35 13.84
C GLY A 144 -13.64 13.68 12.34
N ALA A 145 -14.77 13.69 11.63
CA ALA A 145 -14.82 13.93 10.19
C ALA A 145 -14.57 15.40 9.82
N PHE A 146 -13.94 15.66 8.68
CA PHE A 146 -13.76 17.00 8.14
C PHE A 146 -15.07 17.53 7.54
N LEU A 147 -15.76 18.37 8.28
CA LEU A 147 -17.11 18.82 7.93
C LEU A 147 -17.23 19.57 6.58
N PRO A 148 -16.25 20.38 6.13
CA PRO A 148 -16.32 21.04 4.82
C PRO A 148 -16.37 20.08 3.62
N GLU A 149 -15.86 18.84 3.75
CA GLU A 149 -15.88 17.80 2.72
C GLU A 149 -16.72 16.60 3.19
N GLN A 150 -17.78 16.84 3.95
CA GLN A 150 -18.60 15.78 4.55
C GLN A 150 -19.24 14.83 3.52
N ASP A 151 -19.54 15.30 2.34
CA ASP A 151 -20.08 14.54 1.21
C ASP A 151 -19.07 13.49 0.68
N ASP A 152 -17.76 13.78 0.74
CA ASP A 152 -16.69 12.84 0.36
C ASP A 152 -16.16 12.00 1.54
N VAL A 153 -16.69 12.22 2.77
CA VAL A 153 -16.25 11.51 3.98
C VAL A 153 -17.30 10.61 4.58
N PHE A 154 -18.60 10.97 4.48
CA PHE A 154 -19.65 10.36 5.30
C PHE A 154 -20.61 9.42 4.57
N PRO A 155 -21.27 9.78 3.42
CA PRO A 155 -22.51 9.11 3.01
C PRO A 155 -22.32 7.80 2.22
N ASP A 156 -21.15 7.56 1.61
CA ASP A 156 -20.98 6.42 0.69
C ASP A 156 -20.48 5.16 1.42
N ARG A 157 -20.53 4.03 0.71
CA ARG A 157 -20.18 2.70 1.20
C ARG A 157 -18.77 2.63 1.79
N ASP A 158 -17.77 3.21 1.11
CA ASP A 158 -16.36 3.15 1.49
C ASP A 158 -15.89 4.47 2.15
N HIS A 159 -16.83 5.14 2.87
CA HIS A 159 -16.59 6.32 3.69
C HIS A 159 -16.44 5.97 5.18
N PHE A 160 -16.53 6.96 6.03
CA PHE A 160 -16.22 6.89 7.46
C PHE A 160 -16.94 5.76 8.19
N GLY A 161 -18.24 5.54 7.88
CA GLY A 161 -19.04 4.46 8.46
C GLY A 161 -18.49 3.06 8.17
N ARG A 162 -17.75 2.88 7.08
CA ARG A 162 -17.16 1.60 6.70
C ARG A 162 -16.05 1.16 7.70
N ILE A 163 -15.39 2.11 8.35
CA ILE A 163 -14.39 1.81 9.40
C ILE A 163 -15.03 0.98 10.51
N PHE A 164 -16.21 1.38 10.98
CA PHE A 164 -16.92 0.72 12.09
C PHE A 164 -17.51 -0.62 11.65
N TYR A 165 -18.08 -0.67 10.45
CA TYR A 165 -18.53 -1.93 9.85
C TYR A 165 -17.39 -2.95 9.77
N ASN A 166 -16.23 -2.54 9.28
CA ASN A 166 -15.05 -3.40 9.20
C ASN A 166 -14.58 -3.84 10.58
N GLN A 167 -14.52 -2.92 11.55
CA GLN A 167 -14.08 -3.21 12.92
C GLN A 167 -14.95 -4.29 13.57
N ALA A 168 -16.28 -4.18 13.48
CA ALA A 168 -17.20 -5.18 13.99
C ALA A 168 -17.01 -6.54 13.31
N ASN A 169 -16.83 -6.57 11.99
CA ASN A 169 -16.63 -7.81 11.25
C ASN A 169 -15.24 -8.42 11.46
N LEU A 170 -14.21 -7.62 11.69
CA LEU A 170 -12.87 -8.10 12.06
C LEU A 170 -12.91 -8.80 13.43
N SER A 171 -13.54 -8.18 14.44
CA SER A 171 -13.76 -8.79 15.75
C SER A 171 -14.55 -10.09 15.63
N ALA A 172 -15.65 -10.10 14.88
CA ALA A 172 -16.46 -11.30 14.64
C ALA A 172 -15.67 -12.44 13.95
N GLN A 173 -14.64 -12.11 13.17
CA GLN A 173 -13.71 -13.09 12.56
C GLN A 173 -12.59 -13.52 13.52
N GLY A 174 -12.58 -13.06 14.76
CA GLY A 174 -11.54 -13.35 15.74
C GLY A 174 -10.22 -12.61 15.47
N ILE A 175 -10.28 -11.46 14.79
CA ILE A 175 -9.13 -10.55 14.61
C ILE A 175 -9.24 -9.46 15.67
N PRO A 176 -8.37 -9.46 16.70
CA PRO A 176 -8.49 -8.57 17.84
C PRO A 176 -8.44 -7.08 17.46
N GLN A 177 -9.32 -6.30 18.10
CA GLN A 177 -9.46 -4.86 17.92
C GLN A 177 -9.15 -4.18 19.26
N ILE A 178 -8.06 -3.42 19.35
CA ILE A 178 -7.60 -2.79 20.59
C ILE A 178 -7.49 -1.29 20.35
N ALA A 179 -8.19 -0.49 21.15
CA ALA A 179 -8.09 0.96 21.10
C ALA A 179 -7.31 1.54 22.28
N VAL A 180 -6.51 2.56 21.99
CA VAL A 180 -5.78 3.36 22.98
C VAL A 180 -6.14 4.81 22.75
N VAL A 181 -6.99 5.36 23.60
CA VAL A 181 -7.49 6.74 23.51
C VAL A 181 -6.49 7.68 24.20
N MET A 182 -5.70 8.37 23.39
CA MET A 182 -4.58 9.19 23.82
C MET A 182 -4.85 10.70 23.58
N GLY A 183 -6.08 11.02 23.24
CA GLY A 183 -6.53 12.37 22.98
C GLY A 183 -8.02 12.43 22.71
N SER A 184 -8.45 13.42 21.98
CA SER A 184 -9.86 13.60 21.63
C SER A 184 -10.38 12.43 20.79
N CYS A 185 -11.59 12.00 21.08
CA CYS A 185 -12.33 11.02 20.30
C CYS A 185 -13.79 11.43 20.24
N THR A 186 -14.16 12.20 19.22
CA THR A 186 -15.42 12.93 19.15
C THR A 186 -16.32 12.46 18.02
N ALA A 187 -17.61 12.57 18.19
CA ALA A 187 -18.65 12.23 17.23
C ALA A 187 -18.53 10.78 16.71
N GLY A 188 -18.58 10.56 15.41
CA GLY A 188 -18.43 9.22 14.83
C GLY A 188 -17.13 8.51 15.25
N GLY A 189 -16.05 9.24 15.49
CA GLY A 189 -14.79 8.69 15.97
C GLY A 189 -14.90 7.96 17.29
N ALA A 190 -15.86 8.31 18.15
CA ALA A 190 -16.12 7.67 19.43
C ALA A 190 -16.46 6.17 19.31
N TYR A 191 -16.92 5.72 18.15
CA TYR A 191 -17.19 4.32 17.89
C TYR A 191 -15.92 3.47 17.74
N VAL A 192 -14.76 4.05 17.36
CA VAL A 192 -13.50 3.28 17.30
C VAL A 192 -13.18 2.63 18.65
N PRO A 193 -13.06 3.37 19.78
CA PRO A 193 -12.87 2.74 21.08
C PRO A 193 -14.10 1.96 21.57
N ALA A 194 -15.31 2.48 21.36
CA ALA A 194 -16.52 1.85 21.88
C ALA A 194 -16.85 0.49 21.23
N MET A 195 -16.31 0.20 20.07
CA MET A 195 -16.47 -1.07 19.33
C MET A 195 -15.21 -1.92 19.32
N SER A 196 -14.16 -1.51 20.00
CA SER A 196 -12.96 -2.34 20.21
C SER A 196 -13.20 -3.44 21.23
N ASP A 197 -12.47 -4.55 21.12
CA ASP A 197 -12.58 -5.67 22.06
C ASP A 197 -12.02 -5.30 23.44
N GLU A 198 -10.96 -4.48 23.47
CA GLU A 198 -10.42 -3.86 24.68
C GLU A 198 -10.03 -2.39 24.41
N THR A 199 -10.33 -1.51 25.36
CA THR A 199 -10.10 -0.07 25.25
C THR A 199 -9.32 0.47 26.45
N ILE A 200 -8.23 1.19 26.16
CA ILE A 200 -7.42 1.91 27.13
C ILE A 200 -7.68 3.42 26.93
N ILE A 201 -7.81 4.18 28.00
CA ILE A 201 -7.93 5.64 27.96
C ILE A 201 -6.89 6.30 28.86
N VAL A 202 -6.27 7.38 28.37
CA VAL A 202 -5.28 8.16 29.15
C VAL A 202 -6.00 9.23 29.96
N ARG A 203 -5.79 9.23 31.29
CA ARG A 203 -6.36 10.19 32.22
C ARG A 203 -5.99 11.64 31.85
N ASN A 204 -6.94 12.55 31.92
CA ASN A 204 -6.78 13.98 31.62
C ASN A 204 -6.28 14.31 30.20
N GLN A 205 -6.26 13.34 29.31
CA GLN A 205 -5.88 13.51 27.89
C GLN A 205 -6.91 12.88 26.96
N GLY A 206 -7.28 11.63 27.21
CA GLY A 206 -8.24 10.89 26.42
C GLY A 206 -9.67 11.30 26.77
N THR A 207 -10.48 11.55 25.76
CA THR A 207 -11.92 11.79 25.91
C THR A 207 -12.72 11.04 24.85
N ILE A 208 -13.86 10.47 25.23
CA ILE A 208 -14.78 9.79 24.32
C ILE A 208 -16.17 10.38 24.53
N PHE A 209 -16.75 10.98 23.49
CA PHE A 209 -18.14 11.45 23.54
C PHE A 209 -18.72 11.62 22.13
N LEU A 210 -20.02 11.37 21.97
CA LEU A 210 -20.72 11.60 20.71
C LEU A 210 -20.92 13.08 20.43
N GLY A 211 -21.16 13.88 21.48
CA GLY A 211 -21.24 15.33 21.39
C GLY A 211 -20.35 15.96 22.44
N GLY A 212 -19.40 16.80 21.99
CA GLY A 212 -18.50 17.51 22.91
C GLY A 212 -19.20 18.62 23.74
N PRO A 213 -18.52 19.19 24.76
CA PRO A 213 -19.07 20.20 25.63
C PRO A 213 -19.82 21.37 24.95
N PRO A 214 -19.32 21.93 23.80
CA PRO A 214 -20.06 22.97 23.09
C PRO A 214 -21.42 22.50 22.54
N LEU A 215 -21.50 21.26 22.07
CA LEU A 215 -22.75 20.69 21.55
C LEU A 215 -23.74 20.40 22.70
N VAL A 216 -23.25 19.88 23.83
CA VAL A 216 -24.05 19.65 25.03
C VAL A 216 -24.65 20.96 25.52
N LYS A 217 -23.82 22.01 25.65
CA LYS A 217 -24.29 23.35 26.05
C LYS A 217 -25.36 23.91 25.10
N ALA A 218 -25.15 23.76 23.78
CA ALA A 218 -26.11 24.23 22.79
C ALA A 218 -27.43 23.44 22.81
N ALA A 219 -27.38 22.13 23.09
CA ALA A 219 -28.56 21.25 23.04
C ALA A 219 -29.36 21.26 24.35
N THR A 220 -28.70 21.32 25.49
CA THR A 220 -29.32 21.13 26.82
C THR A 220 -29.16 22.32 27.77
N GLY A 221 -28.27 23.28 27.44
CA GLY A 221 -27.89 24.38 28.33
C GLY A 221 -26.91 23.98 29.45
N GLU A 222 -26.51 22.72 29.52
CA GLU A 222 -25.59 22.21 30.52
C GLU A 222 -24.15 22.67 30.26
N GLU A 223 -23.47 23.18 31.28
CA GLU A 223 -22.03 23.49 31.25
C GLU A 223 -21.25 22.36 31.91
N VAL A 224 -20.46 21.64 31.12
CA VAL A 224 -19.67 20.48 31.55
C VAL A 224 -18.28 20.54 30.91
N SER A 225 -17.25 20.16 31.65
CA SER A 225 -15.91 20.02 31.10
C SER A 225 -15.79 18.71 30.27
N ALA A 226 -14.78 18.65 29.40
CA ALA A 226 -14.54 17.46 28.60
C ALA A 226 -14.22 16.22 29.46
N GLU A 227 -13.49 16.38 30.57
CA GLU A 227 -13.15 15.31 31.49
C GLU A 227 -14.38 14.81 32.26
N GLU A 228 -15.26 15.71 32.72
CA GLU A 228 -16.51 15.35 33.37
C GLU A 228 -17.53 14.70 32.44
N LEU A 229 -17.53 15.10 31.16
CA LEU A 229 -18.44 14.56 30.14
C LEU A 229 -18.03 13.16 29.67
N GLY A 230 -16.75 12.96 29.41
CA GLY A 230 -16.28 11.72 28.80
C GLY A 230 -14.78 11.47 28.94
N GLY A 231 -14.23 11.82 30.09
CA GLY A 231 -12.83 11.54 30.42
C GLY A 231 -12.58 10.14 30.97
N GLY A 232 -11.34 9.88 31.33
CA GLY A 232 -10.87 8.56 31.73
C GLY A 232 -11.58 7.98 32.92
N ASP A 233 -11.79 8.75 34.00
CA ASP A 233 -12.49 8.28 35.20
C ASP A 233 -13.99 7.99 34.94
N VAL A 234 -14.63 8.77 34.06
CA VAL A 234 -16.03 8.54 33.68
C VAL A 234 -16.17 7.20 32.95
N HIS A 235 -15.31 6.95 31.97
CA HIS A 235 -15.45 5.79 31.11
C HIS A 235 -14.93 4.49 31.73
N THR A 236 -14.00 4.55 32.69
CA THR A 236 -13.50 3.35 33.36
C THR A 236 -14.28 2.97 34.64
N ARG A 237 -15.07 3.91 35.22
CA ARG A 237 -15.76 3.69 36.48
C ARG A 237 -17.28 3.77 36.38
N ILE A 238 -17.82 4.61 35.51
CA ILE A 238 -19.25 4.91 35.48
C ILE A 238 -19.91 4.28 34.25
N SER A 239 -19.44 4.61 33.05
CA SER A 239 -20.07 4.16 31.80
C SER A 239 -19.60 2.78 31.33
N GLY A 240 -18.38 2.38 31.68
CA GLY A 240 -17.78 1.12 31.24
C GLY A 240 -17.40 1.09 29.77
N VAL A 241 -17.26 2.25 29.10
CA VAL A 241 -16.82 2.34 27.69
C VAL A 241 -15.34 2.03 27.52
N ALA A 242 -14.53 2.28 28.53
CA ALA A 242 -13.11 1.93 28.55
C ALA A 242 -12.82 0.94 29.69
N ASP A 243 -11.91 -0.01 29.41
CA ASP A 243 -11.58 -1.11 30.33
C ASP A 243 -10.38 -0.79 31.22
N HIS A 244 -9.46 0.06 30.72
CA HIS A 244 -8.21 0.35 31.42
C HIS A 244 -7.93 1.86 31.44
N LEU A 245 -7.58 2.36 32.64
CA LEU A 245 -7.13 3.73 32.85
C LEU A 245 -5.60 3.78 32.83
N ALA A 246 -5.03 4.62 32.00
CA ALA A 246 -3.60 4.89 31.94
C ALA A 246 -3.29 6.30 32.43
N GLU A 247 -2.13 6.49 33.06
CA GLU A 247 -1.70 7.78 33.61
C GLU A 247 -0.92 8.65 32.60
N SER A 248 -0.47 8.05 31.50
CA SER A 248 0.32 8.73 30.44
C SER A 248 0.32 7.91 29.15
N ASP A 249 0.80 8.51 28.06
CA ASP A 249 1.04 7.82 26.78
C ASP A 249 1.91 6.57 26.98
N ALA A 250 3.02 6.68 27.71
CA ALA A 250 3.92 5.56 27.98
C ALA A 250 3.23 4.41 28.74
N HIS A 251 2.41 4.74 29.76
CA HIS A 251 1.65 3.75 30.50
C HIS A 251 0.59 3.07 29.61
N ALA A 252 -0.12 3.85 28.79
CA ALA A 252 -1.11 3.30 27.86
C ALA A 252 -0.51 2.33 26.85
N LEU A 253 0.66 2.67 26.27
CA LEU A 253 1.38 1.79 25.36
C LEU A 253 1.90 0.53 26.05
N HIS A 254 2.33 0.63 27.32
CA HIS A 254 2.68 -0.54 28.13
C HIS A 254 1.47 -1.47 28.35
N LEU A 255 0.29 -0.91 28.67
CA LEU A 255 -0.94 -1.69 28.81
C LEU A 255 -1.33 -2.36 27.50
N ALA A 256 -1.25 -1.65 26.35
CA ALA A 256 -1.51 -2.22 25.05
C ALA A 256 -0.58 -3.41 24.73
N ARG A 257 0.71 -3.29 25.03
CA ARG A 257 1.67 -4.41 24.89
C ARG A 257 1.27 -5.60 25.76
N ARG A 258 0.81 -5.36 26.98
CA ARG A 258 0.32 -6.43 27.89
C ARG A 258 -0.94 -7.12 27.35
N ILE A 259 -1.86 -6.37 26.74
CA ILE A 259 -3.06 -6.94 26.09
C ILE A 259 -2.61 -7.84 24.93
N VAL A 260 -1.77 -7.33 24.03
CA VAL A 260 -1.26 -8.11 22.87
C VAL A 260 -0.52 -9.38 23.33
N ALA A 261 0.25 -9.31 24.41
CA ALA A 261 0.96 -10.47 24.96
C ALA A 261 0.03 -11.59 25.45
N LYS A 262 -1.22 -11.24 25.84
CA LYS A 262 -2.23 -12.19 26.33
C LYS A 262 -3.11 -12.77 25.22
N LEU A 263 -3.04 -12.24 23.99
CA LEU A 263 -3.81 -12.76 22.88
C LEU A 263 -3.45 -14.23 22.64
N ASN A 264 -4.43 -15.11 22.74
CA ASN A 264 -4.23 -16.53 22.51
C ASN A 264 -4.22 -16.81 21.00
N GLY A 265 -3.09 -17.18 20.45
CA GLY A 265 -2.94 -17.52 19.05
C GLY A 265 -1.47 -17.73 18.71
N VAL A 266 -1.19 -18.78 17.99
CA VAL A 266 0.17 -19.08 17.49
C VAL A 266 0.15 -18.96 15.97
N LYS A 267 1.11 -18.22 15.43
CA LYS A 267 1.31 -18.17 13.99
C LYS A 267 1.71 -19.56 13.50
N SER A 268 0.83 -20.18 12.72
CA SER A 268 1.08 -21.48 12.10
C SER A 268 1.41 -21.28 10.62
N VAL A 269 2.63 -21.62 10.23
CA VAL A 269 3.09 -21.46 8.84
C VAL A 269 3.17 -22.82 8.18
N ALA A 270 2.30 -23.06 7.20
CA ALA A 270 2.26 -24.30 6.41
C ALA A 270 3.15 -24.21 5.15
N LEU A 271 4.37 -23.66 5.29
CA LEU A 271 5.34 -23.53 4.19
C LEU A 271 6.69 -24.13 4.59
N ASP A 272 7.41 -24.68 3.61
CA ASP A 272 8.82 -25.09 3.78
C ASP A 272 9.71 -23.84 3.86
N ILE A 273 9.85 -23.27 5.06
CA ILE A 273 10.76 -22.14 5.30
C ILE A 273 12.15 -22.68 5.56
N ARG A 274 13.15 -22.09 4.90
CA ARG A 274 14.57 -22.44 5.07
C ARG A 274 15.33 -21.30 5.71
N PRO A 275 16.56 -21.55 6.23
CA PRO A 275 17.43 -20.46 6.62
C PRO A 275 17.63 -19.47 5.45
N PRO A 276 17.52 -18.16 5.70
CA PRO A 276 17.70 -17.15 4.65
C PRO A 276 19.16 -17.14 4.16
N ALA A 277 19.34 -16.87 2.88
CA ALA A 277 20.63 -16.64 2.27
C ALA A 277 20.63 -15.28 1.58
N GLU A 278 21.73 -14.53 1.71
CA GLU A 278 21.85 -13.25 1.03
C GLU A 278 21.98 -13.45 -0.49
N PRO A 279 21.47 -12.50 -1.31
CA PRO A 279 21.75 -12.48 -2.74
C PRO A 279 23.25 -12.42 -3.02
N ALA A 280 23.70 -12.99 -4.13
CA ALA A 280 25.10 -12.95 -4.54
C ALA A 280 25.55 -11.56 -5.03
N TYR A 281 24.62 -10.65 -5.26
CA TYR A 281 24.84 -9.30 -5.78
C TYR A 281 24.28 -8.26 -4.82
N ASP A 282 24.98 -7.09 -4.78
CA ASP A 282 24.56 -5.99 -3.93
C ASP A 282 23.18 -5.44 -4.35
N PRO A 283 22.22 -5.29 -3.41
CA PRO A 283 20.94 -4.68 -3.70
C PRO A 283 21.02 -3.26 -4.29
N GLU A 284 22.06 -2.47 -3.96
CA GLU A 284 22.25 -1.13 -4.54
C GLU A 284 22.55 -1.17 -6.05
N GLU A 285 23.01 -2.30 -6.58
CA GLU A 285 23.19 -2.46 -8.03
C GLU A 285 21.83 -2.36 -8.78
N LEU A 286 20.69 -2.55 -8.10
CA LEU A 286 19.36 -2.30 -8.68
C LEU A 286 19.22 -0.90 -9.25
N TYR A 287 19.95 0.06 -8.73
CA TYR A 287 19.92 1.43 -9.27
C TYR A 287 20.46 1.51 -10.70
N GLY A 288 21.43 0.68 -11.06
CA GLY A 288 22.01 0.67 -12.40
C GLY A 288 21.34 -0.31 -13.38
N VAL A 289 20.49 -1.22 -12.88
CA VAL A 289 19.79 -2.22 -13.71
C VAL A 289 18.75 -1.56 -14.62
N ILE A 290 18.00 -0.59 -14.11
CA ILE A 290 16.88 0.02 -14.85
C ILE A 290 17.40 1.16 -15.74
N PRO A 291 17.25 1.05 -17.07
CA PRO A 291 17.63 2.12 -17.99
C PRO A 291 16.83 3.39 -17.72
N PHE A 292 17.51 4.54 -17.79
CA PHE A 292 16.84 5.84 -17.75
C PHE A 292 15.86 6.03 -18.92
N ASP A 293 16.27 5.61 -20.11
CA ASP A 293 15.39 5.58 -21.29
C ASP A 293 14.45 4.38 -21.19
N THR A 294 13.19 4.62 -20.85
CA THR A 294 12.15 3.59 -20.68
C THR A 294 11.87 2.77 -21.94
N ARG A 295 12.37 3.19 -23.12
CA ARG A 295 12.28 2.44 -24.39
C ARG A 295 13.36 1.37 -24.49
N LYS A 296 14.43 1.46 -23.71
CA LYS A 296 15.48 0.46 -23.70
C LYS A 296 15.02 -0.77 -22.89
N PRO A 297 15.08 -1.96 -23.50
CA PRO A 297 14.81 -3.18 -22.76
C PRO A 297 15.96 -3.49 -21.80
N TYR A 298 15.64 -4.19 -20.70
CA TYR A 298 16.60 -4.80 -19.81
C TYR A 298 16.13 -6.19 -19.42
N ASP A 299 17.06 -7.04 -19.00
CA ASP A 299 16.75 -8.39 -18.56
C ASP A 299 16.28 -8.38 -17.09
N VAL A 300 15.04 -8.78 -16.85
CA VAL A 300 14.45 -8.80 -15.49
C VAL A 300 15.13 -9.82 -14.57
N HIS A 301 15.89 -10.78 -15.10
CA HIS A 301 16.70 -11.68 -14.29
C HIS A 301 17.71 -10.92 -13.43
N GLU A 302 18.20 -9.78 -13.89
CA GLU A 302 19.11 -8.92 -13.14
C GLU A 302 18.43 -8.32 -11.88
N VAL A 303 17.14 -7.99 -11.98
CA VAL A 303 16.34 -7.56 -10.82
C VAL A 303 16.13 -8.74 -9.86
N ILE A 304 15.70 -9.88 -10.38
CA ILE A 304 15.42 -11.07 -9.58
C ILE A 304 16.68 -11.52 -8.82
N ALA A 305 17.84 -11.52 -9.49
CA ALA A 305 19.12 -11.95 -8.90
C ALA A 305 19.54 -11.13 -7.67
N ARG A 306 19.06 -9.88 -7.52
CA ARG A 306 19.39 -8.99 -6.41
C ARG A 306 18.33 -8.98 -5.30
N ILE A 307 17.25 -9.77 -5.48
CA ILE A 307 16.15 -9.84 -4.51
C ILE A 307 16.08 -11.23 -3.85
N VAL A 308 16.35 -12.31 -4.60
CA VAL A 308 16.13 -13.68 -4.13
C VAL A 308 17.35 -14.27 -3.43
N ASP A 309 17.07 -15.21 -2.53
CA ASP A 309 18.08 -15.92 -1.76
C ASP A 309 19.12 -16.60 -2.66
N ALA A 310 20.41 -16.40 -2.36
CA ALA A 310 21.55 -16.91 -3.10
C ALA A 310 21.51 -16.62 -4.63
N SER A 311 20.68 -15.67 -5.06
CA SER A 311 20.43 -15.35 -6.48
C SER A 311 20.02 -16.58 -7.30
N VAL A 312 19.22 -17.49 -6.69
CA VAL A 312 18.77 -18.73 -7.33
C VAL A 312 17.31 -18.59 -7.75
N LEU A 313 17.04 -18.85 -9.04
CA LEU A 313 15.72 -18.98 -9.63
C LEU A 313 15.65 -20.34 -10.35
N ASP A 314 14.65 -21.15 -10.00
CA ASP A 314 14.27 -22.36 -10.75
C ASP A 314 13.20 -21.95 -11.77
N GLU A 315 13.66 -21.61 -12.99
CA GLU A 315 12.82 -21.00 -14.01
C GLU A 315 11.90 -22.01 -14.65
N PHE A 316 10.60 -21.72 -14.65
CA PHE A 316 9.55 -22.52 -15.28
C PHE A 316 9.35 -22.08 -16.73
N LYS A 317 9.39 -23.04 -17.66
CA LYS A 317 9.25 -22.81 -19.12
C LYS A 317 10.19 -21.71 -19.66
N ALA A 318 11.46 -21.74 -19.30
CA ALA A 318 12.48 -20.75 -19.70
C ALA A 318 12.54 -20.50 -21.22
N ARG A 319 12.21 -21.50 -22.05
CA ARG A 319 12.27 -21.43 -23.52
C ARG A 319 10.94 -21.08 -24.21
N TYR A 320 9.85 -20.91 -23.45
CA TYR A 320 8.51 -20.62 -23.96
C TYR A 320 7.98 -19.33 -23.34
N GLY A 321 7.39 -18.44 -24.16
CA GLY A 321 6.86 -17.17 -23.70
C GLY A 321 7.93 -16.32 -23.00
N THR A 322 9.08 -16.10 -23.64
CA THR A 322 10.30 -15.54 -23.02
C THR A 322 10.17 -14.07 -22.59
N THR A 323 9.11 -13.39 -23.02
CA THR A 323 8.79 -12.03 -22.56
C THR A 323 8.11 -11.98 -21.19
N LEU A 324 7.89 -13.16 -20.57
CA LEU A 324 7.48 -13.31 -19.18
C LEU A 324 8.39 -14.34 -18.52
N VAL A 325 9.09 -13.94 -17.48
CA VAL A 325 9.89 -14.84 -16.63
C VAL A 325 8.99 -15.36 -15.51
N THR A 326 8.96 -16.69 -15.33
CA THR A 326 8.25 -17.35 -14.24
C THR A 326 9.17 -18.37 -13.59
N GLY A 327 9.18 -18.47 -12.27
CA GLY A 327 10.05 -19.43 -11.60
C GLY A 327 9.88 -19.45 -10.10
N PHE A 328 10.39 -20.49 -9.47
CA PHE A 328 10.41 -20.66 -8.03
C PHE A 328 11.71 -20.12 -7.44
N ALA A 329 11.59 -19.39 -6.35
CA ALA A 329 12.73 -18.82 -5.62
C ALA A 329 12.44 -18.78 -4.11
N ARG A 330 13.36 -18.20 -3.35
CA ARG A 330 13.14 -17.88 -1.93
C ARG A 330 13.50 -16.42 -1.66
N ILE A 331 12.80 -15.83 -0.72
CA ILE A 331 13.09 -14.49 -0.19
C ILE A 331 13.06 -14.60 1.33
N HIS A 332 14.18 -14.31 2.00
CA HIS A 332 14.35 -14.53 3.44
C HIS A 332 13.91 -15.93 3.90
N GLY A 333 14.22 -16.95 3.10
CA GLY A 333 13.87 -18.34 3.35
C GLY A 333 12.45 -18.74 2.97
N TYR A 334 11.54 -17.80 2.75
CA TYR A 334 10.16 -18.07 2.31
C TYR A 334 10.12 -18.48 0.84
N PRO A 335 9.43 -19.59 0.48
CA PRO A 335 9.24 -19.97 -0.91
C PRO A 335 8.31 -18.98 -1.61
N VAL A 336 8.65 -18.58 -2.83
CA VAL A 336 7.85 -17.66 -3.66
C VAL A 336 7.84 -18.11 -5.11
N GLY A 337 6.72 -17.94 -5.79
CA GLY A 337 6.62 -18.01 -7.25
C GLY A 337 6.75 -16.60 -7.82
N ILE A 338 7.69 -16.38 -8.70
CA ILE A 338 7.95 -15.08 -9.34
C ILE A 338 7.31 -15.06 -10.71
N VAL A 339 6.58 -13.99 -11.01
CA VAL A 339 6.04 -13.65 -12.32
C VAL A 339 6.55 -12.26 -12.68
N ALA A 340 7.44 -12.16 -13.66
CA ALA A 340 8.14 -10.92 -13.98
C ALA A 340 8.08 -10.59 -15.47
N ASN A 341 7.74 -9.35 -15.82
CA ASN A 341 7.76 -8.93 -17.21
C ASN A 341 9.19 -8.79 -17.73
N ASN A 342 9.41 -9.36 -18.91
CA ASN A 342 10.66 -9.22 -19.68
C ASN A 342 10.38 -8.74 -21.11
N GLY A 343 9.32 -7.93 -21.27
CA GLY A 343 8.84 -7.39 -22.53
C GLY A 343 7.31 -7.38 -22.62
N ILE A 344 6.81 -7.23 -23.85
CA ILE A 344 5.37 -7.20 -24.17
C ILE A 344 4.76 -8.59 -23.93
N LEU A 345 3.52 -8.65 -23.44
CA LEU A 345 2.80 -9.91 -23.27
C LEU A 345 2.22 -10.39 -24.60
N PHE A 346 2.69 -11.54 -25.06
CA PHE A 346 2.13 -12.32 -26.16
C PHE A 346 1.19 -13.41 -25.65
N SER A 347 0.49 -14.10 -26.55
CA SER A 347 -0.39 -15.22 -26.19
C SER A 347 0.32 -16.30 -25.41
N GLU A 348 1.51 -16.71 -25.85
CA GLU A 348 2.32 -17.73 -25.17
C GLU A 348 2.80 -17.28 -23.79
N SER A 349 3.14 -15.99 -23.63
CA SER A 349 3.52 -15.43 -22.33
C SER A 349 2.33 -15.44 -21.37
N ALA A 350 1.13 -15.08 -21.84
CA ALA A 350 -0.10 -15.14 -21.05
C ALA A 350 -0.47 -16.57 -20.64
N LEU A 351 -0.34 -17.53 -21.54
CA LEU A 351 -0.58 -18.96 -21.25
C LEU A 351 0.44 -19.51 -20.24
N LYS A 352 1.72 -19.13 -20.37
CA LYS A 352 2.77 -19.48 -19.40
C LYS A 352 2.43 -18.91 -18.03
N GLY A 353 2.05 -17.63 -17.96
CA GLY A 353 1.67 -16.94 -16.73
C GLY A 353 0.46 -17.60 -16.05
N ALA A 354 -0.61 -17.89 -16.80
CA ALA A 354 -1.78 -18.58 -16.28
C ALA A 354 -1.42 -19.92 -15.66
N HIS A 355 -0.71 -20.77 -16.40
CA HIS A 355 -0.28 -22.09 -15.92
C HIS A 355 0.60 -21.99 -14.66
N PHE A 356 1.53 -21.05 -14.62
CA PHE A 356 2.41 -20.87 -13.46
C PHE A 356 1.67 -20.39 -12.21
N VAL A 357 0.71 -19.48 -12.38
CA VAL A 357 -0.16 -19.00 -11.27
C VAL A 357 -1.01 -20.15 -10.73
N GLU A 358 -1.60 -20.98 -11.60
CA GLU A 358 -2.37 -22.17 -11.20
C GLU A 358 -1.48 -23.15 -10.42
N LEU A 359 -0.25 -23.38 -10.89
CA LEU A 359 0.71 -24.26 -10.24
C LEU A 359 1.11 -23.77 -8.84
N CYS A 360 1.37 -22.47 -8.69
CA CYS A 360 1.64 -21.87 -7.38
C CYS A 360 0.42 -21.94 -6.46
N ALA A 361 -0.77 -21.66 -6.98
CA ALA A 361 -2.02 -21.73 -6.23
C ALA A 361 -2.29 -23.15 -5.71
N GLN A 362 -2.09 -24.18 -6.55
CA GLN A 362 -2.23 -25.59 -6.16
C GLN A 362 -1.23 -25.99 -5.06
N ARG A 363 -0.01 -25.47 -5.12
CA ARG A 363 1.08 -25.79 -4.17
C ARG A 363 1.05 -24.92 -2.90
N GLY A 364 0.14 -23.95 -2.80
CA GLY A 364 0.08 -23.00 -1.67
C GLY A 364 1.30 -22.06 -1.61
N ILE A 365 1.95 -21.77 -2.75
CA ILE A 365 3.15 -20.93 -2.81
C ILE A 365 2.74 -19.48 -3.06
N PRO A 366 3.14 -18.50 -2.22
CA PRO A 366 2.93 -17.07 -2.45
C PRO A 366 3.49 -16.60 -3.78
N LEU A 367 2.85 -15.63 -4.40
CA LEU A 367 3.22 -15.07 -5.71
C LEU A 367 3.79 -13.66 -5.58
N LEU A 368 4.91 -13.41 -6.24
CA LEU A 368 5.50 -12.09 -6.44
C LEU A 368 5.39 -11.69 -7.91
N PHE A 369 4.74 -10.55 -8.16
CA PHE A 369 4.64 -9.94 -9.48
C PHE A 369 5.61 -8.75 -9.57
N LEU A 370 6.55 -8.80 -10.52
CA LEU A 370 7.43 -7.68 -10.86
C LEU A 370 6.94 -7.07 -12.16
N GLN A 371 6.27 -5.91 -12.06
CA GLN A 371 5.64 -5.26 -13.21
C GLN A 371 6.60 -4.31 -13.92
N ASN A 372 6.84 -4.59 -15.19
CA ASN A 372 7.33 -3.66 -16.18
C ASN A 372 6.63 -3.97 -17.51
N ILE A 373 5.34 -3.61 -17.58
CA ILE A 373 4.44 -4.00 -18.65
C ILE A 373 3.96 -2.79 -19.45
N THR A 374 4.13 -2.86 -20.77
CA THR A 374 3.63 -1.88 -21.73
C THR A 374 2.24 -2.25 -22.28
N GLY A 375 1.80 -3.49 -22.07
CA GLY A 375 0.50 -4.01 -22.51
C GLY A 375 0.60 -5.41 -23.12
N PHE A 376 -0.54 -5.93 -23.52
CA PHE A 376 -0.61 -7.09 -24.42
C PHE A 376 -0.31 -6.65 -25.85
N MET A 377 0.27 -7.54 -26.65
CA MET A 377 0.54 -7.25 -28.04
C MET A 377 -0.74 -7.02 -28.83
N VAL A 378 -0.73 -6.03 -29.70
CA VAL A 378 -1.87 -5.62 -30.54
C VAL A 378 -1.59 -5.87 -32.03
N GLY A 379 -2.63 -5.99 -32.83
CA GLY A 379 -2.54 -6.13 -34.28
C GLY A 379 -3.34 -7.31 -34.81
N ARG A 380 -3.72 -7.25 -36.11
CA ARG A 380 -4.61 -8.23 -36.76
C ARG A 380 -4.20 -9.68 -36.48
N LYS A 381 -2.91 -9.99 -36.62
CA LYS A 381 -2.38 -11.35 -36.42
C LYS A 381 -2.69 -11.83 -35.00
N TYR A 382 -2.38 -11.05 -34.00
CA TYR A 382 -2.51 -11.43 -32.59
C TYR A 382 -3.98 -11.53 -32.16
N GLU A 383 -4.84 -10.64 -32.68
CA GLU A 383 -6.28 -10.73 -32.44
C GLU A 383 -6.86 -12.02 -33.04
N GLN A 384 -6.47 -12.37 -34.27
CA GLN A 384 -6.90 -13.60 -34.93
C GLN A 384 -6.36 -14.87 -34.25
N GLU A 385 -5.18 -14.81 -33.66
CA GLU A 385 -4.58 -15.89 -32.85
C GLU A 385 -5.19 -15.96 -31.45
N GLY A 386 -6.08 -15.07 -31.06
CA GLY A 386 -6.84 -15.10 -29.81
C GLY A 386 -6.09 -14.51 -28.62
N ILE A 387 -5.34 -13.43 -28.79
CA ILE A 387 -4.63 -12.73 -27.69
C ILE A 387 -5.60 -12.34 -26.56
N ALA A 388 -6.81 -11.87 -26.87
CA ALA A 388 -7.81 -11.52 -25.88
C ALA A 388 -8.23 -12.74 -25.03
N ARG A 389 -8.47 -13.90 -25.65
CA ARG A 389 -8.80 -15.14 -24.98
C ARG A 389 -7.65 -15.63 -24.10
N ASN A 390 -6.43 -15.63 -24.61
CA ASN A 390 -5.25 -16.11 -23.91
C ASN A 390 -4.82 -15.15 -22.79
N GLY A 391 -4.92 -13.84 -23.01
CA GLY A 391 -4.75 -12.83 -21.96
C GLY A 391 -5.77 -12.97 -20.83
N ALA A 392 -7.05 -13.21 -21.18
CA ALA A 392 -8.10 -13.42 -20.19
C ALA A 392 -7.85 -14.65 -19.29
N LYS A 393 -7.20 -15.70 -19.79
CA LYS A 393 -6.81 -16.85 -18.95
C LYS A 393 -5.83 -16.42 -17.83
N MET A 394 -4.81 -15.63 -18.17
CA MET A 394 -3.87 -15.14 -17.17
C MET A 394 -4.57 -14.21 -16.14
N VAL A 395 -5.41 -13.30 -16.64
CA VAL A 395 -6.18 -12.40 -15.78
C VAL A 395 -7.11 -13.19 -14.84
N THR A 396 -7.78 -14.23 -15.34
CA THR A 396 -8.64 -15.10 -14.53
C THR A 396 -7.84 -15.88 -13.49
N ALA A 397 -6.69 -16.46 -13.87
CA ALA A 397 -5.83 -17.19 -12.94
C ALA A 397 -5.36 -16.27 -11.79
N VAL A 398 -4.91 -15.07 -12.12
CA VAL A 398 -4.48 -14.06 -11.12
C VAL A 398 -5.64 -13.64 -10.21
N ALA A 399 -6.83 -13.39 -10.78
CA ALA A 399 -8.00 -12.97 -10.01
C ALA A 399 -8.47 -14.03 -9.00
N CYS A 400 -8.44 -15.30 -9.39
CA CYS A 400 -8.95 -16.41 -8.58
C CYS A 400 -7.93 -16.95 -7.56
N ALA A 401 -6.63 -16.75 -7.76
CA ALA A 401 -5.59 -17.28 -6.87
C ALA A 401 -5.79 -16.78 -5.44
N ARG A 402 -5.81 -17.69 -4.46
CA ARG A 402 -6.00 -17.42 -3.03
C ARG A 402 -4.70 -17.36 -2.23
N VAL A 403 -3.58 -17.80 -2.82
CA VAL A 403 -2.27 -17.61 -2.21
C VAL A 403 -1.95 -16.13 -2.02
N PRO A 404 -1.16 -15.74 -1.01
CA PRO A 404 -0.69 -14.36 -0.87
C PRO A 404 -0.03 -13.87 -2.16
N ARG A 405 -0.42 -12.69 -2.62
CA ARG A 405 0.09 -12.05 -3.84
C ARG A 405 0.69 -10.72 -3.48
N PHE A 406 1.89 -10.47 -3.98
CA PHE A 406 2.63 -9.22 -3.78
C PHE A 406 2.98 -8.64 -5.14
N THR A 407 2.92 -7.33 -5.28
CA THR A 407 3.24 -6.66 -6.52
C THR A 407 4.24 -5.53 -6.28
N VAL A 408 5.28 -5.48 -7.10
CA VAL A 408 6.19 -4.35 -7.18
C VAL A 408 6.20 -3.83 -8.62
N ILE A 409 5.79 -2.59 -8.80
CA ILE A 409 5.87 -1.91 -10.10
C ILE A 409 7.27 -1.33 -10.23
N ILE A 410 8.12 -2.01 -11.00
CA ILE A 410 9.55 -1.70 -11.17
C ILE A 410 9.81 -0.80 -12.40
N GLY A 411 8.77 -0.56 -13.20
CA GLY A 411 8.83 0.25 -14.42
C GLY A 411 7.43 0.63 -14.88
N GLY A 412 7.06 0.33 -16.11
CA GLY A 412 5.74 0.61 -16.66
C GLY A 412 4.65 -0.31 -16.10
N SER A 413 3.44 0.23 -15.95
CA SER A 413 2.23 -0.53 -15.62
C SER A 413 1.07 0.04 -16.42
N PHE A 414 0.88 -0.49 -17.64
CA PHE A 414 -0.04 0.08 -18.61
C PHE A 414 -1.13 -0.89 -19.05
N GLY A 415 -2.36 -0.37 -19.16
CA GLY A 415 -3.51 -1.06 -19.73
C GLY A 415 -3.87 -2.37 -19.02
N ALA A 416 -4.45 -3.31 -19.77
CA ALA A 416 -4.87 -4.61 -19.26
C ALA A 416 -3.70 -5.50 -18.80
N GLY A 417 -2.45 -5.16 -19.18
CA GLY A 417 -1.26 -5.81 -18.64
C GLY A 417 -1.14 -5.66 -17.12
N ASN A 418 -1.57 -4.52 -16.57
CA ASN A 418 -1.68 -4.31 -15.12
C ASN A 418 -2.55 -5.39 -14.46
N TYR A 419 -3.64 -5.81 -15.09
CA TYR A 419 -4.57 -6.81 -14.54
C TYR A 419 -3.92 -8.20 -14.51
N GLY A 420 -3.31 -8.63 -15.61
CA GLY A 420 -2.58 -9.90 -15.68
C GLY A 420 -1.37 -9.98 -14.75
N MET A 421 -0.83 -8.84 -14.33
CA MET A 421 0.30 -8.73 -13.41
C MET A 421 -0.12 -8.33 -11.98
N CYS A 422 -1.36 -8.60 -11.58
CA CYS A 422 -1.87 -8.37 -10.23
C CYS A 422 -1.77 -6.92 -9.76
N GLY A 423 -2.31 -5.98 -10.55
CA GLY A 423 -2.42 -4.57 -10.17
C GLY A 423 -3.38 -4.35 -8.99
N ARG A 424 -3.55 -3.09 -8.56
CA ARG A 424 -4.31 -2.73 -7.35
C ARG A 424 -5.72 -3.30 -7.32
N ALA A 425 -6.44 -3.28 -8.46
CA ALA A 425 -7.81 -3.80 -8.58
C ALA A 425 -7.93 -5.33 -8.39
N TYR A 426 -6.80 -6.04 -8.44
CA TYR A 426 -6.73 -7.51 -8.24
C TYR A 426 -6.37 -7.87 -6.79
N SER A 427 -6.47 -6.92 -5.88
CA SER A 427 -6.33 -7.10 -4.43
C SER A 427 -5.07 -7.88 -4.02
N PRO A 428 -3.85 -7.47 -4.44
CA PRO A 428 -2.65 -8.00 -3.85
C PRO A 428 -2.63 -7.71 -2.34
N ARG A 429 -2.01 -8.59 -1.55
CA ARG A 429 -1.82 -8.35 -0.11
C ARG A 429 -1.11 -7.03 0.13
N PHE A 430 -0.09 -6.74 -0.70
CA PHE A 430 0.62 -5.47 -0.75
C PHE A 430 1.04 -5.16 -2.19
N LEU A 431 1.10 -3.87 -2.50
CA LEU A 431 1.58 -3.35 -3.77
C LEU A 431 2.45 -2.12 -3.53
N TRP A 432 3.63 -2.11 -4.11
CA TRP A 432 4.55 -0.97 -4.08
C TRP A 432 4.97 -0.52 -5.46
N MET A 433 5.44 0.71 -5.55
CA MET A 433 6.06 1.26 -6.76
C MET A 433 7.52 1.65 -6.48
N TRP A 434 8.39 1.51 -7.47
CA TRP A 434 9.69 2.15 -7.47
C TRP A 434 9.57 3.61 -7.93
N PRO A 435 10.51 4.51 -7.59
CA PRO A 435 10.38 5.94 -7.88
C PRO A 435 10.47 6.28 -9.39
N ASN A 436 10.99 5.37 -10.22
CA ASN A 436 10.99 5.47 -11.67
C ASN A 436 9.72 4.93 -12.35
N ALA A 437 8.82 4.30 -11.61
CA ALA A 437 7.65 3.63 -12.18
C ALA A 437 6.66 4.62 -12.81
N ARG A 438 5.83 4.11 -13.73
CA ARG A 438 4.72 4.86 -14.34
C ARG A 438 3.49 3.97 -14.44
N ILE A 439 2.33 4.54 -14.18
CA ILE A 439 1.04 3.83 -14.24
C ILE A 439 0.00 4.66 -14.97
N SER A 440 -0.62 4.09 -16.00
CA SER A 440 -1.77 4.67 -16.70
C SER A 440 -2.44 3.64 -17.61
N VAL A 441 -3.53 4.04 -18.30
CA VAL A 441 -4.21 3.17 -19.26
C VAL A 441 -3.33 2.84 -20.47
N MET A 442 -2.43 3.75 -20.85
CA MET A 442 -1.41 3.56 -21.91
C MET A 442 -0.32 4.62 -21.75
N GLY A 443 0.81 4.48 -22.44
CA GLY A 443 1.87 5.51 -22.43
C GLY A 443 1.37 6.84 -22.98
N GLY A 444 1.85 7.97 -22.42
CA GLY A 444 1.38 9.31 -22.76
C GLY A 444 1.55 9.67 -24.24
N GLU A 445 2.65 9.28 -24.87
CA GLU A 445 2.86 9.47 -26.33
C GLU A 445 1.85 8.66 -27.16
N GLN A 446 1.57 7.43 -26.75
CA GLN A 446 0.58 6.58 -27.42
C GLN A 446 -0.82 7.18 -27.28
N ALA A 447 -1.21 7.64 -26.08
CA ALA A 447 -2.49 8.29 -25.85
C ALA A 447 -2.66 9.56 -26.69
N ALA A 448 -1.64 10.42 -26.71
CA ALA A 448 -1.62 11.64 -27.50
C ALA A 448 -1.78 11.34 -29.00
N SER A 449 -1.09 10.30 -29.49
CA SER A 449 -1.15 9.90 -30.90
C SER A 449 -2.51 9.31 -31.29
N VAL A 450 -3.10 8.46 -30.45
CA VAL A 450 -4.45 7.90 -30.67
C VAL A 450 -5.50 9.02 -30.74
N LEU A 451 -5.49 9.93 -29.75
CA LEU A 451 -6.45 11.05 -29.70
C LEU A 451 -6.26 12.02 -30.87
N ALA A 452 -5.01 12.28 -31.27
CA ALA A 452 -4.71 13.09 -32.45
C ALA A 452 -5.23 12.45 -33.75
N THR A 453 -5.08 11.12 -33.89
CA THR A 453 -5.60 10.39 -35.06
C THR A 453 -7.13 10.51 -35.15
N VAL A 454 -7.84 10.25 -34.04
CA VAL A 454 -9.30 10.39 -34.00
C VAL A 454 -9.74 11.80 -34.34
N ARG A 455 -9.06 12.83 -33.82
CA ARG A 455 -9.38 14.23 -34.13
C ARG A 455 -9.08 14.57 -35.61
N LYS A 456 -7.97 14.10 -36.16
CA LYS A 456 -7.59 14.30 -37.54
C LYS A 456 -8.60 13.70 -38.52
N ASP A 457 -9.07 12.49 -38.24
CA ASP A 457 -10.10 11.83 -39.04
C ASP A 457 -11.43 12.59 -39.00
N GLY A 458 -11.82 13.08 -37.80
CA GLY A 458 -13.00 13.95 -37.66
C GLY A 458 -12.88 15.27 -38.43
N MET A 459 -11.73 15.92 -38.39
CA MET A 459 -11.47 17.16 -39.17
C MET A 459 -11.49 16.90 -40.66
N LYS A 460 -10.88 15.81 -41.13
CA LYS A 460 -10.91 15.39 -42.53
C LYS A 460 -12.34 15.14 -43.02
N ALA A 461 -13.15 14.48 -42.22
CA ALA A 461 -14.57 14.26 -42.51
C ALA A 461 -15.35 15.59 -42.62
N ALA A 462 -14.95 16.63 -41.87
CA ALA A 462 -15.52 17.97 -41.89
C ALA A 462 -14.88 18.89 -42.97
N GLY A 463 -14.03 18.37 -43.86
CA GLY A 463 -13.36 19.14 -44.92
C GLY A 463 -12.30 20.11 -44.40
N LYS A 464 -11.79 19.94 -43.20
CA LYS A 464 -10.78 20.79 -42.55
C LYS A 464 -9.40 20.13 -42.60
N THR A 465 -8.36 20.94 -42.75
CA THR A 465 -6.96 20.51 -42.63
C THR A 465 -6.41 20.78 -41.24
N TRP A 466 -5.45 19.98 -40.83
CA TRP A 466 -4.77 20.13 -39.54
C TRP A 466 -3.26 20.14 -39.78
N THR A 467 -2.59 21.22 -39.36
CA THR A 467 -1.14 21.35 -39.55
C THR A 467 -0.36 20.53 -38.51
N ALA A 468 0.91 20.26 -38.78
CA ALA A 468 1.79 19.55 -37.87
C ALA A 468 1.96 20.32 -36.53
N GLU A 469 2.04 21.66 -36.58
CA GLU A 469 2.14 22.50 -35.38
C GLU A 469 0.85 22.42 -34.55
N GLN A 470 -0.31 22.42 -35.18
CA GLN A 470 -1.60 22.25 -34.50
C GLN A 470 -1.74 20.86 -33.90
N GLU A 471 -1.24 19.81 -34.57
CA GLU A 471 -1.21 18.46 -34.04
C GLU A 471 -0.30 18.38 -32.83
N GLU A 472 0.89 18.95 -32.87
CA GLU A 472 1.82 18.96 -31.73
C GLU A 472 1.29 19.77 -30.56
N ALA A 473 0.70 20.94 -30.79
CA ALA A 473 0.04 21.75 -29.75
C ALA A 473 -1.14 21.01 -29.08
N PHE A 474 -1.81 20.11 -29.80
CA PHE A 474 -2.85 19.26 -29.25
C PHE A 474 -2.28 18.10 -28.42
N LYS A 475 -1.17 17.49 -28.86
CA LYS A 475 -0.53 16.36 -28.19
C LYS A 475 0.18 16.75 -26.89
N ALA A 476 0.80 17.92 -26.84
CA ALA A 476 1.63 18.33 -25.72
C ALA A 476 0.92 18.31 -24.36
N PRO A 477 -0.29 18.91 -24.17
CA PRO A 477 -0.99 18.87 -22.89
C PRO A 477 -1.45 17.45 -22.49
N ILE A 478 -1.72 16.57 -23.47
CA ILE A 478 -2.08 15.17 -23.20
C ILE A 478 -0.87 14.42 -22.63
N ARG A 479 0.31 14.59 -23.23
CA ARG A 479 1.55 13.99 -22.72
C ARG A 479 1.85 14.46 -21.29
N GLU A 480 1.74 15.75 -21.04
CA GLU A 480 1.97 16.34 -19.71
C GLU A 480 0.99 15.80 -18.68
N GLN A 481 -0.30 15.68 -19.04
CA GLN A 481 -1.31 15.09 -18.17
C GLN A 481 -0.96 13.64 -17.81
N TYR A 482 -0.61 12.81 -18.79
CA TYR A 482 -0.26 11.41 -18.57
C TYR A 482 1.03 11.25 -17.77
N GLU A 483 2.05 12.08 -18.00
CA GLU A 483 3.28 12.08 -17.21
C GLU A 483 3.02 12.45 -15.76
N THR A 484 2.22 13.49 -15.52
CA THR A 484 1.85 13.95 -14.19
C THR A 484 1.01 12.90 -13.44
N GLN A 485 -0.06 12.40 -14.08
CA GLN A 485 -1.00 11.46 -13.45
C GLN A 485 -0.42 10.04 -13.36
N GLY A 486 0.51 9.66 -14.23
CA GLY A 486 1.20 8.38 -14.19
C GLY A 486 2.37 8.33 -13.20
N HIS A 487 2.74 9.45 -12.61
CA HIS A 487 3.90 9.56 -11.72
C HIS A 487 3.65 8.83 -10.38
N PRO A 488 4.67 8.14 -9.79
CA PRO A 488 4.50 7.41 -8.52
C PRO A 488 3.97 8.29 -7.39
N TYR A 489 4.39 9.55 -7.28
CA TYR A 489 3.91 10.45 -6.23
C TYR A 489 2.44 10.85 -6.41
N TYR A 490 1.95 10.91 -7.65
CA TYR A 490 0.52 11.11 -7.90
C TYR A 490 -0.29 9.88 -7.50
N ALA A 491 0.21 8.69 -7.82
CA ALA A 491 -0.41 7.41 -7.51
C ALA A 491 -0.46 7.16 -5.99
N THR A 492 0.69 7.27 -5.31
CA THR A 492 0.78 7.02 -3.87
C THR A 492 0.01 8.05 -3.04
N ALA A 493 -0.04 9.32 -3.48
CA ALA A 493 -0.88 10.33 -2.84
C ALA A 493 -2.36 9.92 -2.80
N ARG A 494 -2.82 9.14 -3.79
CA ARG A 494 -4.20 8.64 -3.94
C ARG A 494 -4.40 7.21 -3.46
N LEU A 495 -3.36 6.62 -2.84
CA LEU A 495 -3.40 5.24 -2.33
C LEU A 495 -3.64 4.19 -3.42
N TRP A 496 -3.07 4.39 -4.61
CA TRP A 496 -3.07 3.35 -5.66
C TRP A 496 -2.02 2.27 -5.38
N ASP A 497 -1.15 2.52 -4.41
CA ASP A 497 -0.16 1.60 -3.86
C ASP A 497 -0.16 1.64 -2.33
N ASP A 498 0.69 0.85 -1.70
CA ASP A 498 0.97 0.86 -0.26
C ASP A 498 2.27 1.62 0.06
N GLY A 499 2.85 2.29 -0.93
CA GLY A 499 4.00 3.19 -0.83
C GLY A 499 4.96 3.09 -2.00
N VAL A 500 5.69 4.17 -2.23
CA VAL A 500 6.87 4.19 -3.10
C VAL A 500 8.07 3.74 -2.26
N ILE A 501 8.83 2.78 -2.76
CA ILE A 501 9.98 2.19 -2.05
C ILE A 501 11.28 2.39 -2.80
N ASP A 502 12.36 2.52 -2.06
CA ASP A 502 13.72 2.45 -2.57
C ASP A 502 13.97 1.05 -3.18
N PRO A 503 14.41 0.93 -4.45
CA PRO A 503 14.70 -0.36 -5.08
C PRO A 503 15.59 -1.27 -4.23
N ALA A 504 16.61 -0.75 -3.58
CA ALA A 504 17.52 -1.51 -2.72
C ALA A 504 16.82 -2.11 -1.48
N GLN A 505 15.67 -1.56 -1.06
CA GLN A 505 14.89 -2.06 0.08
C GLN A 505 13.86 -3.13 -0.32
N THR A 506 13.71 -3.45 -1.61
CA THR A 506 12.65 -4.35 -2.11
C THR A 506 12.66 -5.71 -1.41
N ARG A 507 13.82 -6.34 -1.27
CA ARG A 507 13.96 -7.63 -0.56
C ARG A 507 13.47 -7.56 0.89
N ARG A 508 13.85 -6.52 1.63
CA ARG A 508 13.46 -6.31 3.03
C ARG A 508 11.95 -6.11 3.16
N VAL A 509 11.39 -5.25 2.32
CA VAL A 509 9.94 -4.96 2.31
C VAL A 509 9.14 -6.23 2.01
N LEU A 510 9.55 -7.01 1.01
CA LEU A 510 8.94 -8.28 0.66
C LEU A 510 9.04 -9.32 1.79
N GLY A 511 10.18 -9.39 2.48
CA GLY A 511 10.36 -10.28 3.63
C GLY A 511 9.38 -9.98 4.77
N LEU A 512 9.21 -8.70 5.11
CA LEU A 512 8.24 -8.25 6.12
C LEU A 512 6.79 -8.57 5.69
N ALA A 513 6.46 -8.32 4.43
CA ALA A 513 5.13 -8.59 3.89
C ALA A 513 4.82 -10.09 3.82
N LEU A 514 5.77 -10.93 3.40
CA LEU A 514 5.65 -12.38 3.43
C LEU A 514 5.41 -12.87 4.86
N SER A 515 6.21 -12.40 5.82
CA SER A 515 6.00 -12.74 7.23
C SER A 515 4.59 -12.36 7.68
N ALA A 516 4.17 -11.12 7.48
CA ALA A 516 2.85 -10.63 7.87
C ALA A 516 1.72 -11.46 7.24
N SER A 517 1.82 -11.80 5.96
CA SER A 517 0.78 -12.53 5.24
C SER A 517 0.55 -13.96 5.74
N LEU A 518 1.56 -14.56 6.35
CA LEU A 518 1.50 -15.94 6.85
C LEU A 518 0.88 -16.05 8.26
N ASN A 519 0.32 -14.98 8.82
CA ASN A 519 -0.59 -15.09 9.96
C ASN A 519 -1.98 -15.56 9.54
N ALA A 520 -2.35 -15.38 8.28
CA ALA A 520 -3.57 -15.96 7.71
C ALA A 520 -3.28 -17.34 7.11
N PRO A 521 -4.23 -18.28 7.17
CA PRO A 521 -4.15 -19.52 6.41
C PRO A 521 -4.15 -19.22 4.90
N ILE A 522 -3.55 -20.12 4.14
CA ILE A 522 -3.64 -20.09 2.68
C ILE A 522 -4.89 -20.90 2.29
N ASP A 523 -5.91 -20.19 1.82
CA ASP A 523 -7.16 -20.81 1.40
C ASP A 523 -6.98 -21.62 0.12
N LYS A 524 -7.79 -22.68 -0.02
CA LYS A 524 -7.86 -23.46 -1.26
C LYS A 524 -8.31 -22.56 -2.41
N THR A 525 -7.56 -22.59 -3.50
CA THR A 525 -7.93 -21.87 -4.73
C THR A 525 -8.92 -22.72 -5.55
N GLU A 526 -9.96 -22.06 -6.03
CA GLU A 526 -10.89 -22.58 -7.02
C GLU A 526 -10.93 -21.61 -8.20
N PHE A 527 -10.80 -22.15 -9.41
CA PHE A 527 -10.82 -21.35 -10.62
C PHE A 527 -12.20 -21.40 -11.29
N GLY A 528 -12.59 -20.28 -11.88
CA GLY A 528 -13.74 -20.22 -12.77
C GLY A 528 -13.44 -20.91 -14.13
N VAL A 529 -14.40 -20.81 -15.05
CA VAL A 529 -14.27 -21.41 -16.38
C VAL A 529 -13.28 -20.60 -17.21
N PHE A 530 -12.24 -21.27 -17.71
CA PHE A 530 -11.33 -20.71 -18.71
C PHE A 530 -11.91 -20.92 -20.11
N ARG A 531 -12.02 -19.86 -20.89
CA ARG A 531 -12.43 -19.97 -22.29
C ARG A 531 -11.30 -20.59 -23.12
N MET A 532 -11.59 -21.66 -23.86
CA MET A 532 -10.61 -22.39 -24.69
C MET A 532 -10.54 -21.83 -26.11
#